data_ba9c968e8983cded71df79e94ca770e5
#
_entry.id   ba9c968e8983cded71df79e94ca770e5
#
_cell.length_a   1.000
_cell.length_b   1.000
_cell.length_c   1.000
_cell.angle_alpha   90.00
_cell.angle_beta   90.00
_cell.angle_gamma   90.00
#
_symmetry.space_group_name_H-M   'P 1'
#
loop_
_entity.id
_entity.type
_entity.pdbx_description
1 polymer ?
#
loop_
_entity_poly.entity_id
_entity_poly.type
_entity_poly.pdbx_seq_one_letter_code
_entity_poly.pdbx_strand_id
1 'polypeptide(L)'
;DCLNPTPRLRSYGRRMPSSRRPDFTRVEAAIDAWAHRRLATGKLGRGGRFGHIVTEFTVFVLKQAWACLFGAAMLAALVLTHFLYPAEARLSRSDALVIIAIGIQVVMVLGRLETGRELWVIILFHLVGTGMELFKTSVGSWSYDGAGVLRIGAVPLYTGFMYAAVGSYLVRVFKLFHLRFSHYPPIWLTALIAAAIYVNFFTHHYLPDIRWLLVAAVLIVWGRCIMHFRNHRDQPYRRMPILVSFIGVAFFIWVAENIGTYTGSWIYPHQSDGWELVSISKLVAWFLLVIISVVLVTFVYRPQPPVSNTGNPV
;
A
#
# COMPACT_ATOMS: atom_id res chain seq x y z
N ASP A 1 -6.66 -13.31 -73.41
CA ASP A 1 -7.56 -12.35 -72.74
C ASP A 1 -8.39 -13.03 -71.67
N CYS A 2 -7.91 -13.06 -70.52
CA CYS A 2 -8.72 -13.30 -69.29
C CYS A 2 -8.01 -12.62 -68.13
N LEU A 3 -8.49 -11.44 -67.78
CA LEU A 3 -8.08 -10.62 -66.67
C LEU A 3 -8.49 -11.28 -65.35
N ASN A 4 -7.52 -11.57 -64.49
CA ASN A 4 -7.68 -12.12 -63.18
C ASN A 4 -7.81 -10.93 -62.17
N PRO A 5 -8.92 -10.77 -61.43
CA PRO A 5 -9.05 -9.71 -60.43
C PRO A 5 -8.34 -10.12 -59.14
N THR A 6 -7.33 -9.35 -58.78
CA THR A 6 -6.65 -9.41 -57.45
C THR A 6 -7.64 -9.21 -56.28
N PRO A 7 -7.65 -10.07 -55.26
CA PRO A 7 -8.51 -9.86 -54.09
C PRO A 7 -7.99 -8.67 -53.26
N ARG A 8 -8.83 -7.65 -53.13
CA ARG A 8 -8.62 -6.54 -52.18
C ARG A 8 -8.58 -7.11 -50.77
N LEU A 9 -7.43 -7.08 -50.13
CA LEU A 9 -7.27 -7.28 -48.72
C LEU A 9 -8.07 -6.20 -47.97
N ARG A 10 -9.28 -6.56 -47.52
CA ARG A 10 -10.01 -5.79 -46.49
C ARG A 10 -9.16 -5.82 -45.24
N SER A 11 -8.52 -4.70 -44.90
CA SER A 11 -7.92 -4.47 -43.60
C SER A 11 -9.03 -4.48 -42.53
N TYR A 12 -9.26 -5.63 -41.92
CA TYR A 12 -10.02 -5.74 -40.70
C TYR A 12 -9.20 -5.07 -39.59
N GLY A 13 -9.33 -3.77 -39.52
CA GLY A 13 -8.92 -2.99 -38.32
C GLY A 13 -9.78 -3.43 -37.15
N ARG A 14 -9.47 -4.61 -36.60
CA ARG A 14 -10.00 -5.04 -35.31
C ARG A 14 -9.46 -4.05 -34.28
N ARG A 15 -10.23 -3.00 -33.92
CA ARG A 15 -9.98 -2.16 -32.75
C ARG A 15 -9.85 -3.13 -31.59
N MET A 16 -8.63 -3.32 -31.12
CA MET A 16 -8.40 -4.04 -29.86
C MET A 16 -9.29 -3.39 -28.78
N PRO A 17 -9.99 -4.19 -27.96
CA PRO A 17 -10.69 -3.64 -26.82
C PRO A 17 -9.68 -2.84 -26.01
N SER A 18 -9.96 -1.56 -25.80
CA SER A 18 -9.14 -0.68 -24.99
C SER A 18 -9.00 -1.34 -23.62
N SER A 19 -7.82 -1.94 -23.35
CA SER A 19 -7.48 -2.33 -22.00
C SER A 19 -7.77 -1.11 -21.15
N ARG A 20 -8.74 -1.20 -20.24
CA ARG A 20 -9.14 -0.07 -19.39
C ARG A 20 -7.87 0.52 -18.82
N ARG A 21 -7.58 1.77 -19.20
CA ARG A 21 -6.44 2.50 -18.65
C ARG A 21 -6.63 2.50 -17.15
N PRO A 22 -5.58 2.26 -16.35
CA PRO A 22 -5.70 2.43 -14.91
C PRO A 22 -6.24 3.84 -14.66
N ASP A 23 -7.12 3.98 -13.65
CA ASP A 23 -7.70 5.28 -13.26
C ASP A 23 -6.59 6.13 -12.61
N PHE A 24 -5.71 6.66 -13.45
CA PHE A 24 -4.63 7.54 -13.01
C PHE A 24 -5.16 8.93 -12.69
N THR A 25 -4.68 9.47 -11.60
CA THR A 25 -4.76 10.91 -11.35
C THR A 25 -3.90 11.67 -12.38
N ARG A 26 -4.09 13.00 -12.49
CA ARG A 26 -3.29 13.81 -13.40
C ARG A 26 -1.78 13.72 -13.10
N VAL A 27 -1.43 13.67 -11.81
CA VAL A 27 -0.05 13.57 -11.35
C VAL A 27 0.54 12.19 -11.65
N GLU A 28 -0.20 11.12 -11.40
CA GLU A 28 0.21 9.76 -11.74
C GLU A 28 0.43 9.58 -13.24
N ALA A 29 -0.46 10.15 -14.06
CA ALA A 29 -0.29 10.16 -15.51
C ALA A 29 0.96 10.95 -15.96
N ALA A 30 1.26 12.07 -15.28
CA ALA A 30 2.47 12.84 -15.55
C ALA A 30 3.75 12.09 -15.15
N ILE A 31 3.74 11.43 -13.99
CA ILE A 31 4.84 10.57 -13.51
C ILE A 31 5.07 9.39 -14.50
N ASP A 32 3.99 8.72 -14.92
CA ASP A 32 4.11 7.62 -15.88
C ASP A 32 4.65 8.09 -17.25
N ALA A 33 4.16 9.23 -17.75
CA ALA A 33 4.65 9.84 -18.97
C ALA A 33 6.12 10.30 -18.86
N TRP A 34 6.51 10.85 -17.72
CA TRP A 34 7.90 11.22 -17.44
C TRP A 34 8.81 9.99 -17.39
N ALA A 35 8.41 8.95 -16.67
CA ALA A 35 9.13 7.69 -16.60
C ALA A 35 9.32 7.07 -18.00
N HIS A 36 8.26 7.07 -18.82
CA HIS A 36 8.31 6.62 -20.18
C HIS A 36 9.33 7.41 -21.02
N ARG A 37 9.27 8.75 -21.00
CA ARG A 37 10.25 9.58 -21.73
C ARG A 37 11.70 9.33 -21.29
N ARG A 38 11.95 9.10 -19.99
CA ARG A 38 13.30 8.86 -19.48
C ARG A 38 13.86 7.48 -19.82
N LEU A 39 13.00 6.46 -19.86
CA LEU A 39 13.41 5.06 -20.01
C LEU A 39 13.19 4.51 -21.42
N ALA A 40 12.22 5.03 -22.21
CA ALA A 40 11.93 4.55 -23.57
C ALA A 40 12.87 5.07 -24.65
N THR A 41 13.61 6.15 -24.37
CA THR A 41 14.49 6.77 -25.38
C THR A 41 15.68 5.91 -25.80
N GLY A 42 15.80 4.67 -25.35
CA GLY A 42 16.68 3.59 -25.86
C GLY A 42 18.15 3.93 -26.13
N LYS A 43 18.47 5.20 -26.20
CA LYS A 43 19.84 5.70 -26.28
C LYS A 43 20.41 5.57 -24.88
N LEU A 44 21.28 4.60 -24.68
CA LEU A 44 22.17 4.60 -23.54
C LEU A 44 22.71 6.02 -23.39
N GLY A 45 22.19 6.75 -22.39
CA GLY A 45 22.67 8.10 -22.12
C GLY A 45 24.18 8.09 -21.92
N ARG A 46 24.83 9.25 -21.81
CA ARG A 46 26.29 9.41 -21.62
C ARG A 46 26.95 8.49 -20.59
N GLY A 47 26.17 7.76 -19.76
CA GLY A 47 26.61 6.82 -18.72
C GLY A 47 26.57 5.32 -19.10
N GLY A 48 26.26 4.95 -20.34
CA GLY A 48 26.20 3.54 -20.73
C GLY A 48 25.18 2.72 -19.90
N ARG A 49 25.50 1.43 -19.65
CA ARG A 49 24.67 0.50 -18.88
C ARG A 49 24.44 0.96 -17.44
N PHE A 50 25.44 1.56 -16.81
CA PHE A 50 25.34 2.10 -15.45
C PHE A 50 24.37 3.26 -15.35
N GLY A 51 24.45 4.24 -16.28
CA GLY A 51 23.51 5.36 -16.32
C GLY A 51 22.06 4.92 -16.51
N HIS A 52 21.82 3.86 -17.29
CA HIS A 52 20.48 3.29 -17.44
C HIS A 52 19.97 2.70 -16.11
N ILE A 53 20.79 1.92 -15.39
CA ILE A 53 20.43 1.32 -14.09
C ILE A 53 20.11 2.43 -13.07
N VAL A 54 20.95 3.47 -12.99
CA VAL A 54 20.71 4.61 -12.08
C VAL A 54 19.42 5.33 -12.42
N THR A 55 19.14 5.58 -13.70
CA THR A 55 17.89 6.22 -14.13
C THR A 55 16.67 5.37 -13.79
N GLU A 56 16.75 4.08 -14.03
CA GLU A 56 15.68 3.13 -13.71
C GLU A 56 15.42 3.06 -12.20
N PHE A 57 16.47 3.02 -11.39
CA PHE A 57 16.37 3.06 -9.93
C PHE A 57 15.76 4.39 -9.44
N THR A 58 16.19 5.53 -10.01
CA THR A 58 15.62 6.84 -9.68
C THR A 58 14.13 6.90 -9.98
N VAL A 59 13.71 6.41 -11.15
CA VAL A 59 12.29 6.32 -11.51
C VAL A 59 11.52 5.45 -10.51
N PHE A 60 12.08 4.32 -10.13
CA PHE A 60 11.50 3.43 -9.13
C PHE A 60 11.32 4.14 -7.79
N VAL A 61 12.37 4.78 -7.28
CA VAL A 61 12.34 5.51 -6.00
C VAL A 61 11.32 6.64 -6.02
N LEU A 62 11.26 7.44 -7.08
CA LEU A 62 10.28 8.54 -7.19
C LEU A 62 8.84 8.04 -7.26
N LYS A 63 8.59 6.91 -7.94
CA LYS A 63 7.26 6.26 -7.94
C LYS A 63 6.90 5.74 -6.55
N GLN A 64 7.85 5.16 -5.82
CA GLN A 64 7.64 4.73 -4.45
C GLN A 64 7.39 5.91 -3.51
N ALA A 65 8.18 6.97 -3.60
CA ALA A 65 7.97 8.19 -2.82
C ALA A 65 6.58 8.78 -3.05
N TRP A 66 6.12 8.82 -4.30
CA TRP A 66 4.76 9.25 -4.61
C TRP A 66 3.70 8.30 -4.02
N ALA A 67 3.91 6.99 -4.10
CA ALA A 67 2.99 6.02 -3.50
C ALA A 67 2.90 6.18 -1.97
N CYS A 68 4.02 6.50 -1.31
CA CYS A 68 4.11 6.73 0.13
C CYS A 68 3.63 8.12 0.58
N LEU A 69 3.23 9.04 -0.32
CA LEU A 69 3.03 10.45 -0.02
C LEU A 69 2.12 10.69 1.20
N PHE A 70 0.98 10.00 1.26
CA PHE A 70 0.04 10.15 2.38
C PHE A 70 0.64 9.65 3.70
N GLY A 71 1.22 8.44 3.71
CA GLY A 71 1.88 7.89 4.89
C GLY A 71 3.10 8.72 5.34
N ALA A 72 3.90 9.23 4.39
CA ALA A 72 5.02 10.10 4.70
C ALA A 72 4.57 11.44 5.30
N ALA A 73 3.47 12.03 4.81
CA ALA A 73 2.89 13.24 5.39
C ALA A 73 2.37 13.00 6.81
N MET A 74 1.72 11.85 7.08
CA MET A 74 1.29 11.47 8.41
C MET A 74 2.47 11.26 9.36
N LEU A 75 3.51 10.52 8.95
CA LEU A 75 4.72 10.34 9.77
C LEU A 75 5.45 11.66 10.03
N ALA A 76 5.52 12.54 9.03
CA ALA A 76 6.08 13.86 9.21
C ALA A 76 5.27 14.68 10.24
N ALA A 77 3.93 14.58 10.22
CA ALA A 77 3.08 15.23 11.22
C ALA A 77 3.34 14.70 12.64
N LEU A 78 3.51 13.38 12.81
CA LEU A 78 3.87 12.78 14.11
C LEU A 78 5.20 13.33 14.62
N VAL A 79 6.22 13.36 13.75
CA VAL A 79 7.57 13.83 14.10
C VAL A 79 7.57 15.34 14.38
N LEU A 80 6.99 16.14 13.50
CA LEU A 80 6.96 17.59 13.66
C LEU A 80 6.18 18.01 14.90
N THR A 81 5.04 17.40 15.17
CA THR A 81 4.28 17.70 16.40
C THR A 81 5.00 17.22 17.66
N HIS A 82 5.79 16.17 17.61
CA HIS A 82 6.59 15.73 18.74
C HIS A 82 7.62 16.81 19.17
N PHE A 83 8.31 17.42 18.20
CA PHE A 83 9.38 18.37 18.48
C PHE A 83 8.92 19.83 18.59
N LEU A 84 7.83 20.20 17.89
CA LEU A 84 7.43 21.60 17.72
C LEU A 84 6.11 21.95 18.43
N TYR A 85 5.36 20.97 18.94
CA TYR A 85 4.05 21.24 19.53
C TYR A 85 4.23 21.84 20.94
N PRO A 86 3.64 23.04 21.22
CA PRO A 86 3.81 23.66 22.54
C PRO A 86 3.13 22.83 23.66
N ALA A 87 3.85 22.65 24.77
CA ALA A 87 3.32 21.91 25.92
C ALA A 87 2.08 22.57 26.56
N GLU A 88 1.97 23.89 26.47
CA GLU A 88 0.87 24.68 27.05
C GLU A 88 -0.25 24.98 26.03
N ALA A 89 -0.25 24.30 24.88
CA ALA A 89 -1.29 24.51 23.86
C ALA A 89 -2.68 24.14 24.41
N ARG A 90 -3.69 24.97 24.16
CA ARG A 90 -5.09 24.70 24.56
C ARG A 90 -5.67 23.46 23.87
N LEU A 91 -5.23 23.19 22.65
CA LEU A 91 -5.59 22.00 21.89
C LEU A 91 -4.62 20.89 22.26
N SER A 92 -5.11 19.67 22.50
CA SER A 92 -4.22 18.54 22.70
C SER A 92 -3.43 18.20 21.44
N ARG A 93 -2.22 17.68 21.56
CA ARG A 93 -1.43 17.19 20.41
C ARG A 93 -2.20 16.13 19.62
N SER A 94 -2.93 15.27 20.32
CA SER A 94 -3.76 14.23 19.69
C SER A 94 -4.85 14.84 18.80
N ASP A 95 -5.57 15.87 19.27
CA ASP A 95 -6.59 16.55 18.46
C ASP A 95 -5.97 17.33 17.30
N ALA A 96 -4.81 17.94 17.51
CA ALA A 96 -4.08 18.61 16.46
C ALA A 96 -3.68 17.62 15.33
N LEU A 97 -3.24 16.41 15.69
CA LEU A 97 -2.94 15.35 14.71
C LEU A 97 -4.18 14.93 13.93
N VAL A 98 -5.36 14.87 14.55
CA VAL A 98 -6.62 14.61 13.83
C VAL A 98 -6.91 15.72 12.81
N ILE A 99 -6.79 16.99 13.21
CA ILE A 99 -7.02 18.14 12.32
C ILE A 99 -6.03 18.13 11.15
N ILE A 100 -4.76 17.85 11.43
CA ILE A 100 -3.71 17.73 10.40
C ILE A 100 -4.04 16.58 9.45
N ALA A 101 -4.42 15.41 9.96
CA ALA A 101 -4.78 14.24 9.15
C ALA A 101 -5.98 14.53 8.22
N ILE A 102 -7.02 15.18 8.74
CA ILE A 102 -8.15 15.66 7.94
C ILE A 102 -7.69 16.66 6.89
N GLY A 103 -6.83 17.62 7.26
CA GLY A 103 -6.26 18.61 6.34
C GLY A 103 -5.49 17.94 5.20
N ILE A 104 -4.61 16.97 5.51
CA ILE A 104 -3.88 16.18 4.51
C ILE A 104 -4.89 15.47 3.58
N GLN A 105 -5.90 14.80 4.12
CA GLN A 105 -6.90 14.09 3.33
C GLN A 105 -7.70 15.05 2.42
N VAL A 106 -8.11 16.19 2.95
CA VAL A 106 -8.82 17.23 2.18
C VAL A 106 -7.94 17.74 1.03
N VAL A 107 -6.67 18.04 1.28
CA VAL A 107 -5.71 18.43 0.23
C VAL A 107 -5.56 17.35 -0.83
N MET A 108 -5.47 16.08 -0.43
CA MET A 108 -5.37 14.95 -1.36
C MET A 108 -6.60 14.83 -2.26
N VAL A 109 -7.80 15.02 -1.70
CA VAL A 109 -9.08 14.95 -2.44
C VAL A 109 -9.25 16.18 -3.34
N LEU A 110 -9.14 17.39 -2.80
CA LEU A 110 -9.32 18.65 -3.55
C LEU A 110 -8.24 18.82 -4.62
N GLY A 111 -7.01 18.41 -4.33
CA GLY A 111 -5.91 18.36 -5.28
C GLY A 111 -6.08 17.29 -6.36
N ARG A 112 -7.15 16.50 -6.30
CA ARG A 112 -7.38 15.37 -7.22
C ARG A 112 -6.19 14.40 -7.29
N LEU A 113 -5.53 14.21 -6.15
CA LEU A 113 -4.42 13.30 -5.99
C LEU A 113 -4.89 11.87 -5.68
N GLU A 114 -6.19 11.70 -5.46
CA GLU A 114 -6.87 10.42 -5.23
C GLU A 114 -8.05 10.26 -6.18
N THR A 115 -8.33 9.01 -6.56
CA THR A 115 -9.50 8.66 -7.37
C THR A 115 -10.66 8.22 -6.45
N GLY A 116 -11.91 8.26 -6.95
CA GLY A 116 -13.06 7.80 -6.16
C GLY A 116 -12.94 6.34 -5.70
N ARG A 117 -12.26 5.48 -6.46
CA ARG A 117 -12.00 4.09 -6.06
C ARG A 117 -10.98 3.99 -4.92
N GLU A 118 -9.99 4.88 -4.88
CA GLU A 118 -9.03 4.96 -3.76
C GLU A 118 -9.73 5.40 -2.49
N LEU A 119 -10.67 6.35 -2.57
CA LEU A 119 -11.44 6.78 -1.41
C LEU A 119 -12.23 5.64 -0.77
N TRP A 120 -12.79 4.72 -1.57
CA TRP A 120 -13.44 3.51 -1.02
C TRP A 120 -12.46 2.62 -0.27
N VAL A 121 -11.24 2.44 -0.77
CA VAL A 121 -10.19 1.70 -0.05
C VAL A 121 -9.83 2.42 1.25
N ILE A 122 -9.64 3.73 1.22
CA ILE A 122 -9.34 4.55 2.39
C ILE A 122 -10.42 4.39 3.46
N ILE A 123 -11.71 4.50 3.09
CA ILE A 123 -12.83 4.30 4.01
C ILE A 123 -12.83 2.90 4.62
N LEU A 124 -12.61 1.87 3.80
CA LEU A 124 -12.56 0.48 4.26
C LEU A 124 -11.44 0.26 5.27
N PHE A 125 -10.24 0.79 4.99
CA PHE A 125 -9.11 0.71 5.92
C PHE A 125 -9.36 1.49 7.22
N HIS A 126 -10.03 2.64 7.13
CA HIS A 126 -10.44 3.42 8.29
C HIS A 126 -11.36 2.61 9.21
N LEU A 127 -12.39 1.97 8.65
CA LEU A 127 -13.36 1.19 9.43
C LEU A 127 -12.70 -0.05 10.07
N VAL A 128 -11.97 -0.83 9.26
CA VAL A 128 -11.31 -2.06 9.73
C VAL A 128 -10.22 -1.74 10.76
N GLY A 129 -9.40 -0.71 10.49
CA GLY A 129 -8.34 -0.27 11.39
C GLY A 129 -8.89 0.28 12.71
N THR A 130 -9.91 1.16 12.66
CA THR A 130 -10.54 1.69 13.88
C THR A 130 -11.17 0.60 14.73
N GLY A 131 -11.85 -0.39 14.11
CA GLY A 131 -12.39 -1.54 14.84
C GLY A 131 -11.30 -2.35 15.57
N MET A 132 -10.16 -2.55 14.90
CA MET A 132 -9.02 -3.23 15.50
C MET A 132 -8.40 -2.41 16.65
N GLU A 133 -8.25 -1.11 16.49
CA GLU A 133 -7.72 -0.19 17.52
C GLU A 133 -8.58 -0.18 18.77
N LEU A 134 -9.90 -0.04 18.61
CA LEU A 134 -10.84 -0.05 19.74
C LEU A 134 -10.71 -1.33 20.58
N PHE A 135 -10.60 -2.47 19.92
CA PHE A 135 -10.43 -3.73 20.63
C PHE A 135 -9.05 -3.81 21.29
N LYS A 136 -7.97 -3.53 20.56
CA LYS A 136 -6.60 -3.67 21.08
C LYS A 136 -6.30 -2.75 22.24
N THR A 137 -6.82 -1.53 22.22
CA THR A 137 -6.72 -0.60 23.36
C THR A 137 -7.55 -1.09 24.55
N SER A 138 -8.74 -1.67 24.31
CA SER A 138 -9.57 -2.19 25.41
C SER A 138 -8.95 -3.37 26.15
N VAL A 139 -8.10 -4.17 25.48
CA VAL A 139 -7.36 -5.31 26.09
C VAL A 139 -5.92 -4.93 26.51
N GLY A 140 -5.57 -3.64 26.45
CA GLY A 140 -4.26 -3.14 26.93
C GLY A 140 -3.07 -3.54 26.08
N SER A 141 -3.26 -3.86 24.79
CA SER A 141 -2.14 -4.19 23.87
C SER A 141 -1.20 -3.01 23.63
N TRP A 142 -1.74 -1.80 23.61
CA TRP A 142 -1.06 -0.49 23.61
C TRP A 142 -2.02 0.58 24.11
N SER A 143 -1.49 1.75 24.40
CA SER A 143 -2.27 2.90 24.87
C SER A 143 -1.91 4.16 24.10
N TYR A 144 -2.86 5.09 24.12
CA TYR A 144 -2.70 6.44 23.59
C TYR A 144 -2.69 7.44 24.75
N ASP A 145 -2.08 8.61 24.54
CA ASP A 145 -2.25 9.72 25.46
C ASP A 145 -3.76 10.02 25.63
N GLY A 146 -4.21 10.03 26.88
CA GLY A 146 -5.63 10.25 27.23
C GLY A 146 -6.14 11.65 26.96
N ALA A 147 -5.28 12.59 26.54
CA ALA A 147 -5.66 13.96 26.20
C ALA A 147 -6.42 14.04 24.87
N GLY A 148 -7.34 14.99 24.79
CA GLY A 148 -8.10 15.30 23.57
C GLY A 148 -9.53 14.80 23.55
N VAL A 149 -10.33 15.41 22.67
CA VAL A 149 -11.77 15.16 22.50
C VAL A 149 -12.11 14.46 21.18
N LEU A 150 -11.21 14.53 20.18
CA LEU A 150 -11.42 13.91 18.85
C LEU A 150 -11.00 12.44 18.86
N ARG A 151 -11.75 11.62 19.61
CA ARG A 151 -11.48 10.19 19.82
C ARG A 151 -12.77 9.37 19.96
N ILE A 152 -12.66 8.08 19.74
CA ILE A 152 -13.72 7.10 20.03
C ILE A 152 -13.19 6.21 21.16
N GLY A 153 -13.78 6.30 22.34
CA GLY A 153 -13.23 5.64 23.53
C GLY A 153 -11.81 6.08 23.83
N ALA A 154 -10.86 5.16 23.90
CA ALA A 154 -9.44 5.44 24.11
C ALA A 154 -8.67 5.75 22.81
N VAL A 155 -9.28 5.64 21.63
CA VAL A 155 -8.62 5.68 20.34
C VAL A 155 -8.77 7.06 19.67
N PRO A 156 -7.69 7.82 19.45
CA PRO A 156 -7.72 9.06 18.69
C PRO A 156 -8.08 8.82 17.22
N LEU A 157 -8.86 9.71 16.60
CA LEU A 157 -9.34 9.53 15.23
C LEU A 157 -8.22 9.57 14.18
N TYR A 158 -7.04 10.14 14.46
CA TYR A 158 -5.92 10.14 13.50
C TYR A 158 -5.40 8.72 13.19
N THR A 159 -5.61 7.76 14.09
CA THR A 159 -5.15 6.37 13.91
C THR A 159 -5.76 5.71 12.68
N GLY A 160 -7.05 5.95 12.44
CA GLY A 160 -7.73 5.48 11.25
C GLY A 160 -7.08 5.98 9.96
N PHE A 161 -6.55 7.22 9.94
CA PHE A 161 -5.79 7.75 8.79
C PHE A 161 -4.45 7.05 8.59
N MET A 162 -3.83 6.55 9.66
CA MET A 162 -2.60 5.77 9.54
C MET A 162 -2.84 4.42 8.85
N TYR A 163 -3.93 3.73 9.17
CA TYR A 163 -4.33 2.53 8.42
C TYR A 163 -4.71 2.85 6.97
N ALA A 164 -5.44 3.94 6.76
CA ALA A 164 -5.80 4.42 5.44
C ALA A 164 -4.58 4.72 4.56
N ALA A 165 -3.47 5.19 5.17
CA ALA A 165 -2.20 5.42 4.47
C ALA A 165 -1.63 4.14 3.84
N VAL A 166 -1.76 2.99 4.51
CA VAL A 166 -1.36 1.69 3.96
C VAL A 166 -2.22 1.33 2.74
N GLY A 167 -3.54 1.53 2.83
CA GLY A 167 -4.46 1.32 1.72
C GLY A 167 -4.15 2.19 0.51
N SER A 168 -3.94 3.48 0.72
CA SER A 168 -3.55 4.44 -0.33
C SER A 168 -2.23 4.04 -1.00
N TYR A 169 -1.21 3.67 -0.21
CA TYR A 169 0.06 3.16 -0.71
C TYR A 169 -0.12 1.94 -1.63
N LEU A 170 -0.83 0.91 -1.16
CA LEU A 170 -1.01 -0.33 -1.92
C LEU A 170 -1.71 -0.08 -3.26
N VAL A 171 -2.76 0.76 -3.27
CA VAL A 171 -3.47 1.10 -4.52
C VAL A 171 -2.56 1.83 -5.50
N ARG A 172 -1.76 2.79 -5.03
CA ARG A 172 -0.84 3.55 -5.88
C ARG A 172 0.26 2.68 -6.44
N VAL A 173 0.86 1.80 -5.64
CA VAL A 173 1.84 0.81 -6.11
C VAL A 173 1.22 -0.08 -7.18
N PHE A 174 0.00 -0.57 -6.95
CA PHE A 174 -0.71 -1.42 -7.91
C PHE A 174 -0.86 -0.75 -9.28
N LYS A 175 -1.18 0.54 -9.31
CA LYS A 175 -1.33 1.33 -10.54
C LYS A 175 0.01 1.72 -11.17
N LEU A 176 0.89 2.37 -10.40
CA LEU A 176 2.13 2.98 -10.88
C LEU A 176 3.13 1.97 -11.47
N PHE A 177 3.15 0.76 -10.91
CA PHE A 177 4.03 -0.31 -11.37
C PHE A 177 3.31 -1.32 -12.28
N HIS A 178 2.06 -1.04 -12.70
CA HIS A 178 1.28 -1.90 -13.59
C HIS A 178 1.27 -3.36 -13.13
N LEU A 179 1.01 -3.59 -11.83
CA LEU A 179 1.12 -4.92 -11.23
C LEU A 179 0.24 -5.96 -11.92
N ARG A 180 0.83 -7.13 -12.16
CA ARG A 180 0.18 -8.33 -12.67
C ARG A 180 0.65 -9.53 -11.86
N PHE A 181 -0.14 -10.59 -11.84
CA PHE A 181 0.15 -11.73 -10.97
C PHE A 181 -0.04 -13.04 -11.71
N SER A 182 0.97 -13.93 -11.62
CA SER A 182 0.84 -15.33 -12.02
C SER A 182 0.53 -16.16 -10.78
N HIS A 183 -0.33 -17.15 -10.92
CA HIS A 183 -0.73 -18.08 -9.86
C HIS A 183 -1.24 -17.36 -8.60
N TYR A 184 -1.99 -16.25 -8.79
CA TYR A 184 -2.66 -15.61 -7.65
C TYR A 184 -3.72 -16.55 -7.09
N PRO A 185 -3.77 -16.75 -5.76
CA PRO A 185 -4.73 -17.65 -5.14
C PRO A 185 -6.19 -17.23 -5.40
N PRO A 186 -7.15 -18.15 -5.36
CA PRO A 186 -8.58 -17.82 -5.47
C PRO A 186 -8.99 -16.79 -4.42
N ILE A 187 -9.78 -15.78 -4.81
CA ILE A 187 -10.15 -14.66 -3.93
C ILE A 187 -10.86 -15.13 -2.65
N TRP A 188 -11.70 -16.18 -2.75
CA TRP A 188 -12.37 -16.71 -1.57
C TRP A 188 -11.39 -17.31 -0.54
N LEU A 189 -10.31 -17.97 -1.01
CA LEU A 189 -9.28 -18.53 -0.15
C LEU A 189 -8.45 -17.44 0.52
N THR A 190 -8.09 -16.39 -0.24
CA THR A 190 -7.39 -15.23 0.31
C THR A 190 -8.23 -14.50 1.34
N ALA A 191 -9.54 -14.36 1.08
CA ALA A 191 -10.49 -13.77 2.02
C ALA A 191 -10.64 -14.62 3.30
N LEU A 192 -10.68 -15.94 3.17
CA LEU A 192 -10.75 -16.86 4.32
C LEU A 192 -9.51 -16.72 5.22
N ILE A 193 -8.30 -16.69 4.61
CA ILE A 193 -7.05 -16.51 5.36
C ILE A 193 -7.03 -15.13 6.03
N ALA A 194 -7.39 -14.07 5.31
CA ALA A 194 -7.45 -12.73 5.89
C ALA A 194 -8.44 -12.65 7.06
N ALA A 195 -9.61 -13.29 6.94
CA ALA A 195 -10.58 -13.38 8.03
C ALA A 195 -10.02 -14.18 9.23
N ALA A 196 -9.35 -15.31 8.99
CA ALA A 196 -8.72 -16.10 10.05
C ALA A 196 -7.61 -15.30 10.77
N ILE A 197 -6.79 -14.55 10.03
CA ILE A 197 -5.78 -13.65 10.60
C ILE A 197 -6.47 -12.58 11.45
N TYR A 198 -7.51 -11.94 10.93
CA TYR A 198 -8.24 -10.89 11.64
C TYR A 198 -8.89 -11.44 12.93
N VAL A 199 -9.52 -12.60 12.86
CA VAL A 199 -10.09 -13.28 14.04
C VAL A 199 -8.99 -13.59 15.07
N ASN A 200 -7.85 -14.15 14.66
CA ASN A 200 -6.74 -14.44 15.57
C ASN A 200 -6.22 -13.15 16.27
N PHE A 201 -6.24 -12.01 15.58
CA PHE A 201 -5.88 -10.71 16.21
C PHE A 201 -6.78 -10.33 17.39
N PHE A 202 -8.03 -10.78 17.40
CA PHE A 202 -8.97 -10.58 18.51
C PHE A 202 -8.86 -11.69 19.55
N THR A 203 -8.77 -12.93 19.11
CA THR A 203 -8.95 -14.10 19.96
C THR A 203 -7.71 -14.57 20.70
N HIS A 204 -6.50 -14.22 20.25
CA HIS A 204 -5.24 -14.69 20.85
C HIS A 204 -5.01 -14.21 22.31
N HIS A 205 -5.82 -13.26 22.80
CA HIS A 205 -5.85 -12.88 24.21
C HIS A 205 -6.62 -13.89 25.09
N TYR A 206 -7.47 -14.70 24.49
CA TYR A 206 -8.36 -15.64 25.16
C TYR A 206 -8.13 -17.09 24.75
N LEU A 207 -7.59 -17.30 23.53
CA LEU A 207 -7.32 -18.59 22.92
C LEU A 207 -5.84 -18.72 22.56
N PRO A 208 -5.33 -19.94 22.33
CA PRO A 208 -3.96 -20.13 21.85
C PRO A 208 -3.69 -19.32 20.58
N ASP A 209 -2.55 -18.65 20.54
CA ASP A 209 -2.14 -17.88 19.39
C ASP A 209 -1.67 -18.77 18.24
N ILE A 210 -2.43 -18.79 17.16
CA ILE A 210 -2.15 -19.58 15.96
C ILE A 210 -1.39 -18.81 14.88
N ARG A 211 -0.74 -17.68 15.23
CA ARG A 211 -0.04 -16.82 14.24
C ARG A 211 0.94 -17.57 13.35
N TRP A 212 1.69 -18.54 13.89
CA TRP A 212 2.65 -19.31 13.11
C TRP A 212 1.98 -20.29 12.14
N LEU A 213 0.84 -20.84 12.51
CA LEU A 213 0.00 -21.63 11.59
C LEU A 213 -0.51 -20.75 10.44
N LEU A 214 -0.94 -19.53 10.75
CA LEU A 214 -1.37 -18.55 9.74
C LEU A 214 -0.22 -18.11 8.83
N VAL A 215 0.97 -17.91 9.36
CA VAL A 215 2.18 -17.68 8.56
C VAL A 215 2.43 -18.84 7.60
N ALA A 216 2.39 -20.08 8.10
CA ALA A 216 2.55 -21.26 7.25
C ALA A 216 1.47 -21.34 6.16
N ALA A 217 0.21 -21.06 6.48
CA ALA A 217 -0.88 -20.99 5.51
C ALA A 217 -0.62 -19.93 4.43
N VAL A 218 -0.15 -18.74 4.80
CA VAL A 218 0.22 -17.68 3.85
C VAL A 218 1.36 -18.15 2.94
N LEU A 219 2.43 -18.75 3.50
CA LEU A 219 3.57 -19.24 2.73
C LEU A 219 3.14 -20.32 1.72
N ILE A 220 2.25 -21.23 2.11
CA ILE A 220 1.73 -22.28 1.22
C ILE A 220 0.87 -21.66 0.11
N VAL A 221 -0.07 -20.81 0.47
CA VAL A 221 -1.07 -20.28 -0.48
C VAL A 221 -0.45 -19.28 -1.46
N TRP A 222 0.44 -18.39 -1.02
CA TRP A 222 1.09 -17.41 -1.91
C TRP A 222 2.49 -17.84 -2.37
N GLY A 223 3.02 -18.97 -1.93
CA GLY A 223 4.38 -19.42 -2.25
C GLY A 223 4.68 -19.55 -3.75
N ARG A 224 3.66 -19.85 -4.55
CA ARG A 224 3.76 -19.93 -6.02
C ARG A 224 3.40 -18.64 -6.74
N CYS A 225 2.90 -17.63 -6.02
CA CYS A 225 2.45 -16.37 -6.61
C CYS A 225 3.65 -15.48 -6.98
N ILE A 226 3.74 -15.17 -8.26
CA ILE A 226 4.76 -14.26 -8.80
C ILE A 226 4.10 -12.93 -9.15
N MET A 227 4.64 -11.87 -8.59
CA MET A 227 4.28 -10.51 -8.95
C MET A 227 5.13 -10.04 -10.13
N HIS A 228 4.46 -9.51 -11.14
CA HIS A 228 5.07 -8.92 -12.32
C HIS A 228 4.89 -7.40 -12.24
N PHE A 229 5.96 -6.65 -12.39
CA PHE A 229 5.95 -5.20 -12.32
C PHE A 229 6.83 -4.57 -13.39
N ARG A 230 6.58 -3.32 -13.75
CA ARG A 230 7.37 -2.54 -14.70
C ARG A 230 7.31 -1.06 -14.38
N ASN A 231 8.40 -0.35 -14.65
CA ASN A 231 8.47 1.09 -14.39
C ASN A 231 7.78 1.93 -15.47
N HIS A 232 7.60 1.42 -16.69
CA HIS A 232 6.81 2.05 -17.74
C HIS A 232 6.22 1.00 -18.69
N ARG A 233 5.25 1.41 -19.52
CA ARG A 233 4.41 0.51 -20.34
C ARG A 233 5.16 -0.39 -21.31
N ASP A 234 6.25 0.10 -21.90
CA ASP A 234 6.97 -0.60 -22.96
C ASP A 234 8.16 -1.42 -22.43
N GLN A 235 8.38 -1.40 -21.11
CA GLN A 235 9.37 -2.29 -20.49
C GLN A 235 8.82 -3.71 -20.33
N PRO A 236 9.70 -4.72 -20.49
CA PRO A 236 9.36 -6.08 -20.10
C PRO A 236 9.07 -6.14 -18.60
N TYR A 237 8.11 -6.99 -18.22
CA TYR A 237 7.82 -7.21 -16.83
C TYR A 237 8.99 -7.84 -16.11
N ARG A 238 9.37 -7.26 -14.98
CA ARG A 238 10.24 -7.89 -13.98
C ARG A 238 9.39 -8.78 -13.09
N ARG A 239 9.99 -9.84 -12.57
CA ARG A 239 9.32 -10.87 -11.76
C ARG A 239 9.90 -10.88 -10.35
N MET A 240 9.04 -11.00 -9.36
CA MET A 240 9.42 -11.15 -7.96
C MET A 240 8.40 -12.03 -7.23
N PRO A 241 8.82 -12.96 -6.35
CA PRO A 241 7.88 -13.65 -5.47
C PRO A 241 7.10 -12.61 -4.64
N ILE A 242 5.77 -12.74 -4.59
CA ILE A 242 4.93 -11.77 -3.88
C ILE A 242 5.27 -11.68 -2.38
N LEU A 243 5.71 -12.79 -1.80
CA LEU A 243 6.11 -12.87 -0.39
C LEU A 243 7.25 -11.89 -0.05
N VAL A 244 8.17 -11.64 -0.99
CA VAL A 244 9.26 -10.66 -0.80
C VAL A 244 8.66 -9.25 -0.64
N SER A 245 7.63 -8.92 -1.43
CA SER A 245 6.92 -7.65 -1.28
C SER A 245 6.20 -7.55 0.05
N PHE A 246 5.55 -8.62 0.51
CA PHE A 246 4.85 -8.64 1.79
C PHE A 246 5.82 -8.41 2.95
N ILE A 247 6.97 -9.08 2.95
CA ILE A 247 8.01 -8.88 3.96
C ILE A 247 8.56 -7.44 3.90
N GLY A 248 8.82 -6.93 2.69
CA GLY A 248 9.32 -5.56 2.51
C GLY A 248 8.34 -4.52 3.04
N VAL A 249 7.05 -4.64 2.73
CA VAL A 249 6.01 -3.73 3.25
C VAL A 249 5.89 -3.85 4.77
N ALA A 250 5.86 -5.06 5.32
CA ALA A 250 5.82 -5.29 6.76
C ALA A 250 7.02 -4.65 7.49
N PHE A 251 8.21 -4.74 6.91
CA PHE A 251 9.41 -4.09 7.44
C PHE A 251 9.27 -2.56 7.50
N PHE A 252 8.80 -1.92 6.41
CA PHE A 252 8.59 -0.47 6.41
C PHE A 252 7.48 -0.03 7.37
N ILE A 253 6.42 -0.84 7.55
CA ILE A 253 5.40 -0.57 8.57
C ILE A 253 6.01 -0.68 9.98
N TRP A 254 6.87 -1.68 10.23
CA TRP A 254 7.58 -1.80 11.51
C TRP A 254 8.51 -0.61 11.76
N VAL A 255 9.18 -0.07 10.75
CA VAL A 255 9.96 1.19 10.87
C VAL A 255 9.05 2.36 11.23
N ALA A 256 7.91 2.51 10.54
CA ALA A 256 6.93 3.56 10.82
C ALA A 256 6.36 3.44 12.25
N GLU A 257 6.17 2.21 12.75
CA GLU A 257 5.75 1.94 14.13
C GLU A 257 6.78 2.42 15.16
N ASN A 258 8.06 2.18 14.89
CA ASN A 258 9.12 2.69 15.76
C ASN A 258 9.15 4.22 15.80
N ILE A 259 8.86 4.89 14.68
CA ILE A 259 8.72 6.35 14.65
C ILE A 259 7.49 6.78 15.49
N GLY A 260 6.36 6.10 15.34
CA GLY A 260 5.13 6.41 16.07
C GLY A 260 5.28 6.26 17.58
N THR A 261 5.91 5.17 18.04
CA THR A 261 6.18 4.96 19.47
C THR A 261 7.25 5.89 20.01
N TYR A 262 8.32 6.16 19.25
CA TYR A 262 9.34 7.14 19.62
C TYR A 262 8.77 8.55 19.83
N THR A 263 7.82 8.94 18.98
CA THR A 263 7.15 10.23 19.11
C THR A 263 6.07 10.25 20.18
N GLY A 264 5.87 9.16 20.92
CA GLY A 264 4.84 9.06 21.95
C GLY A 264 3.41 9.16 21.40
N SER A 265 3.21 8.85 20.12
CA SER A 265 1.88 8.89 19.53
C SER A 265 1.02 7.72 19.99
N TRP A 266 1.64 6.60 20.32
CA TRP A 266 1.14 5.48 21.13
C TRP A 266 2.33 4.80 21.82
N ILE A 267 2.07 4.07 22.88
CA ILE A 267 3.10 3.34 23.63
C ILE A 267 2.66 1.91 23.91
N TYR A 268 3.62 1.00 23.89
CA TYR A 268 3.43 -0.35 24.37
C TYR A 268 3.67 -0.45 25.89
N PRO A 269 3.08 -1.44 26.59
CA PRO A 269 3.28 -1.60 28.03
C PRO A 269 4.75 -1.65 28.47
N HIS A 270 5.64 -2.26 27.68
CA HIS A 270 7.08 -2.34 27.96
C HIS A 270 7.83 -1.02 27.72
N GLN A 271 7.19 -0.01 27.13
CA GLN A 271 7.77 1.33 26.88
C GLN A 271 7.32 2.38 27.89
N SER A 272 6.63 1.97 28.98
CA SER A 272 6.14 2.89 30.03
C SER A 272 7.25 3.64 30.75
N ASP A 273 8.41 3.00 30.94
CA ASP A 273 9.55 3.55 31.66
C ASP A 273 10.57 4.28 30.75
N GLY A 274 10.32 4.28 29.45
CA GLY A 274 11.15 4.91 28.43
C GLY A 274 10.98 4.21 27.09
N TRP A 275 11.32 4.94 26.02
CA TRP A 275 11.20 4.35 24.69
C TRP A 275 12.24 3.26 24.46
N GLU A 276 11.77 2.12 24.01
CA GLU A 276 12.56 1.00 23.52
C GLU A 276 12.15 0.63 22.12
N LEU A 277 13.09 0.01 21.37
CA LEU A 277 12.81 -0.46 20.03
C LEU A 277 11.66 -1.49 20.06
N VAL A 278 10.68 -1.29 19.18
CA VAL A 278 9.57 -2.24 19.03
C VAL A 278 10.12 -3.62 18.65
N SER A 279 9.74 -4.64 19.40
CA SER A 279 10.24 -6.00 19.22
C SER A 279 10.13 -6.47 17.77
N ILE A 280 11.18 -7.11 17.27
CA ILE A 280 11.21 -7.71 15.93
C ILE A 280 10.09 -8.76 15.75
N SER A 281 9.58 -9.35 16.83
CA SER A 281 8.44 -10.27 16.79
C SER A 281 7.16 -9.59 16.26
N LYS A 282 7.04 -8.27 16.38
CA LYS A 282 5.96 -7.48 15.79
C LYS A 282 6.00 -7.48 14.27
N LEU A 283 7.17 -7.71 13.65
CA LEU A 283 7.30 -7.84 12.20
C LEU A 283 6.41 -8.98 11.65
N VAL A 284 6.27 -10.07 12.40
CA VAL A 284 5.38 -11.19 12.03
C VAL A 284 3.92 -10.74 12.07
N ALA A 285 3.53 -9.95 13.07
CA ALA A 285 2.18 -9.39 13.16
C ALA A 285 1.91 -8.44 11.98
N TRP A 286 2.87 -7.57 11.65
CA TRP A 286 2.78 -6.67 10.49
C TRP A 286 2.74 -7.44 9.16
N PHE A 287 3.52 -8.52 9.02
CA PHE A 287 3.43 -9.39 7.86
C PHE A 287 2.02 -9.95 7.66
N LEU A 288 1.38 -10.44 8.72
CA LEU A 288 0.00 -10.93 8.67
C LEU A 288 -1.00 -9.80 8.37
N LEU A 289 -0.81 -8.60 8.94
CA LEU A 289 -1.63 -7.42 8.64
C LEU A 289 -1.51 -6.95 7.19
N VAL A 290 -0.33 -7.08 6.58
CA VAL A 290 -0.15 -6.83 5.15
C VAL A 290 -1.02 -7.76 4.32
N ILE A 291 -1.20 -9.03 4.72
CA ILE A 291 -2.10 -9.96 4.01
C ILE A 291 -3.55 -9.45 4.04
N ILE A 292 -4.05 -9.05 5.22
CA ILE A 292 -5.38 -8.44 5.33
C ILE A 292 -5.47 -7.22 4.40
N SER A 293 -4.46 -6.34 4.44
CA SER A 293 -4.42 -5.11 3.66
C SER A 293 -4.47 -5.38 2.15
N VAL A 294 -3.68 -6.34 1.67
CA VAL A 294 -3.68 -6.75 0.26
C VAL A 294 -5.03 -7.33 -0.14
N VAL A 295 -5.62 -8.19 0.68
CA VAL A 295 -6.94 -8.78 0.41
C VAL A 295 -8.02 -7.71 0.34
N LEU A 296 -8.04 -6.73 1.26
CA LEU A 296 -8.97 -5.60 1.21
C LEU A 296 -8.85 -4.81 -0.11
N VAL A 297 -7.61 -4.54 -0.55
CA VAL A 297 -7.37 -3.87 -1.84
C VAL A 297 -7.87 -4.71 -3.01
N THR A 298 -7.75 -6.05 -2.97
CA THR A 298 -8.19 -6.91 -4.08
C THR A 298 -9.70 -6.97 -4.26
N PHE A 299 -10.50 -6.60 -3.28
CA PHE A 299 -11.96 -6.42 -3.45
C PHE A 299 -12.28 -5.25 -4.37
N VAL A 300 -11.45 -4.20 -4.38
CA VAL A 300 -11.63 -3.01 -5.22
C VAL A 300 -10.82 -3.11 -6.51
N TYR A 301 -9.58 -3.62 -6.43
CA TYR A 301 -8.63 -3.77 -7.53
C TYR A 301 -8.28 -5.24 -7.74
N ARG A 302 -9.05 -5.94 -8.55
CA ARG A 302 -8.86 -7.38 -8.79
C ARG A 302 -7.49 -7.67 -9.41
N PRO A 303 -6.74 -8.67 -8.91
CA PRO A 303 -5.51 -9.14 -9.51
C PRO A 303 -5.75 -9.59 -10.96
N GLN A 304 -4.87 -9.19 -11.85
CA GLN A 304 -4.96 -9.51 -13.28
C GLN A 304 -3.76 -10.39 -13.68
N PRO A 305 -3.94 -11.38 -14.56
CA PRO A 305 -2.82 -12.17 -15.08
C PRO A 305 -1.90 -11.31 -15.94
N PRO A 306 -0.63 -11.73 -16.14
CA PRO A 306 0.24 -11.11 -17.12
C PRO A 306 -0.36 -11.20 -18.52
N VAL A 307 -0.12 -10.18 -19.33
CA VAL A 307 -0.53 -10.16 -20.75
C VAL A 307 0.63 -10.71 -21.57
N SER A 308 0.40 -11.73 -22.39
CA SER A 308 1.38 -12.19 -23.35
C SER A 308 1.62 -11.13 -24.43
N ASN A 309 2.80 -11.14 -25.08
CA ASN A 309 3.10 -10.23 -26.19
C ASN A 309 2.13 -10.41 -27.40
N THR A 310 1.35 -11.48 -27.41
CA THR A 310 0.31 -11.77 -28.40
C THR A 310 -1.08 -11.27 -28.01
N GLY A 311 -1.21 -10.59 -26.84
CA GLY A 311 -2.47 -10.02 -26.37
C GLY A 311 -3.43 -11.01 -25.69
N ASN A 312 -3.07 -12.29 -25.58
CA ASN A 312 -3.85 -13.29 -24.86
C ASN A 312 -3.38 -13.43 -23.41
N PRO A 313 -4.27 -13.66 -22.44
CA PRO A 313 -3.88 -14.00 -21.07
C PRO A 313 -3.10 -15.33 -21.06
N VAL A 314 -2.00 -15.38 -20.31
CA VAL A 314 -1.14 -16.56 -20.10
C VAL A 314 -1.62 -17.27 -18.83
#